data_e4c932c957c9b4e8d474161c4b00da10
#
_entry.id   e4c932c957c9b4e8d474161c4b00da10
#
_cell.length_a   1.000
_cell.length_b   1.000
_cell.length_c   1.000
_cell.angle_alpha   90.00
_cell.angle_beta   90.00
_cell.angle_gamma   90.00
#
_symmetry.space_group_name_H-M   'P 1'
#
loop_
_entity.id
_entity.type
_entity.pdbx_description
1 polymer ?
#
loop_
_entity_poly.entity_id
_entity_poly.type
_entity_poly.pdbx_seq_one_letter_code
_entity_poly.pdbx_strand_id
1 'polypeptide(L)'
;MNTVWVRANAVFVYALVVLGAIAFGCAMSTYWLDREPVGVNIKVNDLYHLLPFKRSGFQGERANFTFSMSADFRPVFNWNTRQIFVYVTAEYATKYNTINQVVVWDRVFRTDADKFVGREWEHVWLPEKALNLDNIGCKYLL
;
A
#
# COMPACT_ATOMS: atom_id res chain seq x y z
N MET A 1 -0.96 -20.40 -55.37
CA MET A 1 -1.78 -21.31 -54.51
C MET A 1 -1.38 -21.11 -53.07
N ASN A 2 -2.31 -20.71 -52.23
CA ASN A 2 -2.00 -20.52 -50.79
C ASN A 2 -2.07 -21.87 -50.10
N THR A 3 -0.93 -22.34 -49.61
CA THR A 3 -0.84 -23.54 -48.81
C THR A 3 -1.56 -23.36 -47.46
N VAL A 4 -2.00 -24.46 -46.82
CA VAL A 4 -2.67 -24.43 -45.51
C VAL A 4 -1.86 -23.66 -44.46
N TRP A 5 -0.55 -23.77 -44.51
CA TRP A 5 0.38 -23.05 -43.61
C TRP A 5 0.34 -21.52 -43.78
N VAL A 6 0.23 -21.03 -45.00
CA VAL A 6 0.11 -19.59 -45.27
C VAL A 6 -1.20 -19.04 -44.75
N ARG A 7 -2.30 -19.80 -44.85
CA ARG A 7 -3.59 -19.40 -44.30
C ARG A 7 -3.57 -19.41 -42.77
N ALA A 8 -3.00 -20.46 -42.18
CA ALA A 8 -2.85 -20.56 -40.73
C ALA A 8 -2.04 -19.39 -40.15
N ASN A 9 -0.90 -19.07 -40.81
CA ASN A 9 -0.08 -17.93 -40.40
C ASN A 9 -0.82 -16.60 -40.54
N ALA A 10 -1.59 -16.39 -41.59
CA ALA A 10 -2.39 -15.18 -41.76
C ALA A 10 -3.44 -15.01 -40.65
N VAL A 11 -4.14 -16.10 -40.31
CA VAL A 11 -5.15 -16.08 -39.19
C VAL A 11 -4.45 -15.81 -37.87
N PHE A 12 -3.30 -16.43 -37.60
CA PHE A 12 -2.54 -16.22 -36.39
C PHE A 12 -2.07 -14.76 -36.24
N VAL A 13 -1.49 -14.18 -37.29
CA VAL A 13 -1.05 -12.78 -37.29
C VAL A 13 -2.24 -11.84 -37.08
N TYR A 14 -3.36 -12.09 -37.75
CA TYR A 14 -4.59 -11.30 -37.53
C TYR A 14 -5.09 -11.37 -36.08
N ALA A 15 -5.09 -12.56 -35.50
CA ALA A 15 -5.49 -12.75 -34.11
C ALA A 15 -4.58 -11.96 -33.16
N LEU A 16 -3.26 -11.97 -33.39
CA LEU A 16 -2.30 -11.19 -32.59
C LEU A 16 -2.55 -9.67 -32.71
N VAL A 17 -2.84 -9.17 -33.90
CA VAL A 17 -3.14 -7.75 -34.11
C VAL A 17 -4.42 -7.35 -33.37
N VAL A 18 -5.47 -8.16 -33.45
CA VAL A 18 -6.74 -7.90 -32.76
C VAL A 18 -6.55 -7.93 -31.23
N LEU A 19 -5.84 -8.93 -30.70
CA LEU A 19 -5.53 -9.01 -29.29
C LEU A 19 -4.70 -7.82 -28.81
N GLY A 20 -3.71 -7.40 -29.61
CA GLY A 20 -2.92 -6.20 -29.34
C GLY A 20 -3.76 -4.93 -29.28
N ALA A 21 -4.68 -4.76 -30.22
CA ALA A 21 -5.58 -3.62 -30.25
C ALA A 21 -6.53 -3.59 -29.01
N ILE A 22 -7.06 -4.73 -28.61
CA ILE A 22 -7.91 -4.84 -27.42
C ILE A 22 -7.09 -4.54 -26.16
N ALA A 23 -5.89 -5.11 -26.02
CA ALA A 23 -5.01 -4.86 -24.89
C ALA A 23 -4.64 -3.37 -24.78
N PHE A 24 -4.33 -2.75 -25.91
CA PHE A 24 -4.06 -1.31 -25.97
C PHE A 24 -5.28 -0.48 -25.55
N GLY A 25 -6.47 -0.84 -26.01
CA GLY A 25 -7.71 -0.18 -25.62
C GLY A 25 -7.99 -0.29 -24.12
N CYS A 26 -7.74 -1.47 -23.52
CA CYS A 26 -7.85 -1.67 -22.08
C CYS A 26 -6.82 -0.82 -21.31
N ALA A 27 -5.57 -0.75 -21.76
CA ALA A 27 -4.54 0.06 -21.14
C ALA A 27 -4.87 1.55 -21.21
N MET A 28 -5.35 2.04 -22.35
CA MET A 28 -5.79 3.44 -22.50
C MET A 28 -6.98 3.77 -21.62
N SER A 29 -7.95 2.87 -21.50
CA SER A 29 -9.09 3.02 -20.60
C SER A 29 -8.66 3.17 -19.14
N THR A 30 -7.66 2.42 -18.72
CA THR A 30 -7.12 2.50 -17.35
C THR A 30 -6.31 3.78 -17.12
N TYR A 31 -5.63 4.26 -18.16
CA TYR A 31 -4.83 5.49 -18.07
C TYR A 31 -5.70 6.74 -17.86
N TRP A 32 -6.88 6.78 -18.47
CA TRP A 32 -7.82 7.90 -18.36
C TRP A 32 -8.75 7.82 -17.14
N LEU A 33 -8.64 6.77 -16.34
CA LEU A 33 -9.34 6.74 -15.05
C LEU A 33 -8.67 7.76 -14.11
N ASP A 34 -9.38 8.84 -13.81
CA ASP A 34 -8.95 9.81 -12.81
C ASP A 34 -8.79 9.10 -11.47
N ARG A 35 -7.58 9.15 -10.95
CA ARG A 35 -7.27 8.66 -9.61
C ARG A 35 -7.49 9.79 -8.63
N GLU A 36 -8.69 9.88 -8.12
CA GLU A 36 -8.95 10.81 -7.04
C GLU A 36 -8.07 10.49 -5.83
N PRO A 37 -7.44 11.49 -5.22
CA PRO A 37 -6.65 11.25 -4.03
C PRO A 37 -7.55 10.74 -2.89
N VAL A 38 -7.14 9.65 -2.30
CA VAL A 38 -7.84 9.08 -1.14
C VAL A 38 -7.73 10.04 0.03
N GLY A 39 -8.86 10.47 0.56
CA GLY A 39 -8.92 11.24 1.79
C GLY A 39 -8.59 10.35 2.99
N VAL A 40 -7.35 10.40 3.46
CA VAL A 40 -6.90 9.67 4.65
C VAL A 40 -6.66 10.65 5.77
N ASN A 41 -7.29 10.40 6.92
CA ASN A 41 -7.08 11.14 8.14
C ASN A 41 -6.54 10.16 9.20
N ILE A 42 -5.30 10.39 9.61
CA ILE A 42 -4.65 9.63 10.68
C ILE A 42 -4.37 10.58 11.83
N LYS A 43 -4.75 10.16 13.02
CA LYS A 43 -4.49 10.90 14.25
C LYS A 43 -3.88 9.96 15.28
N VAL A 44 -2.70 10.32 15.75
CA VAL A 44 -2.09 9.68 16.93
C VAL A 44 -2.81 10.23 18.15
N ASN A 45 -3.40 9.35 18.94
CA ASN A 45 -4.15 9.74 20.14
C ASN A 45 -3.21 9.85 21.34
N ASP A 46 -2.46 8.79 21.61
CA ASP A 46 -1.57 8.74 22.77
C ASP A 46 -0.29 8.00 22.40
N LEU A 47 0.84 8.56 22.81
CA LEU A 47 2.14 7.91 22.77
C LEU A 47 2.51 7.52 24.20
N TYR A 48 2.37 6.25 24.54
CA TYR A 48 2.73 5.72 25.85
C TYR A 48 4.18 5.27 25.85
N HIS A 49 5.07 6.07 26.29
CA HIS A 49 6.47 5.77 26.60
C HIS A 49 7.30 4.97 25.58
N LEU A 50 8.46 5.49 25.29
CA LEU A 50 9.58 4.73 24.77
C LEU A 50 10.19 3.96 25.95
N LEU A 51 9.91 2.67 26.05
CA LEU A 51 10.45 1.82 27.11
C LEU A 51 11.75 1.17 26.63
N PRO A 52 12.85 1.30 27.39
CA PRO A 52 14.09 0.61 27.05
C PRO A 52 13.87 -0.90 27.08
N PHE A 53 14.26 -1.59 26.02
CA PHE A 53 14.16 -3.02 25.89
C PHE A 53 15.53 -3.66 25.79
N LYS A 54 15.78 -4.65 26.64
CA LYS A 54 17.02 -5.42 26.67
C LYS A 54 16.71 -6.91 26.59
N ARG A 55 17.13 -7.58 25.52
CA ARG A 55 16.99 -9.02 25.37
C ARG A 55 18.27 -9.61 24.77
N SER A 56 18.93 -10.49 25.53
CA SER A 56 20.05 -11.35 25.09
C SER A 56 20.99 -10.70 24.05
N GLY A 57 21.64 -9.58 24.43
CA GLY A 57 22.59 -8.88 23.55
C GLY A 57 21.99 -7.83 22.62
N PHE A 58 20.68 -7.72 22.56
CA PHE A 58 19.98 -6.70 21.80
C PHE A 58 19.48 -5.59 22.70
N GLN A 59 19.80 -4.35 22.38
CA GLN A 59 19.30 -3.16 23.07
C GLN A 59 18.50 -2.32 22.06
N GLY A 60 17.28 -2.00 22.42
CA GLY A 60 16.40 -1.18 21.63
C GLY A 60 15.36 -0.48 22.50
N GLU A 61 14.44 0.17 21.89
CA GLU A 61 13.30 0.80 22.56
C GLU A 61 12.00 0.22 22.03
N ARG A 62 11.00 0.22 22.88
CA ARG A 62 9.63 -0.18 22.54
C ARG A 62 8.73 1.03 22.61
N ALA A 63 8.13 1.37 21.50
CA ALA A 63 7.11 2.39 21.43
C ALA A 63 5.72 1.74 21.53
N ASN A 64 4.90 2.25 22.43
CA ASN A 64 3.49 1.89 22.53
C ASN A 64 2.68 3.14 22.20
N PHE A 65 1.85 3.07 21.19
CA PHE A 65 1.00 4.19 20.84
C PHE A 65 -0.36 3.73 20.31
N THR A 66 -1.33 4.62 20.38
CA THR A 66 -2.65 4.42 19.79
C THR A 66 -2.87 5.42 18.67
N PHE A 67 -3.42 4.96 17.57
CA PHE A 67 -3.80 5.81 16.47
C PHE A 67 -5.25 5.56 16.05
N SER A 68 -5.88 6.58 15.53
CA SER A 68 -7.18 6.47 14.88
C SER A 68 -7.02 6.81 13.41
N MET A 69 -7.58 5.96 12.55
CA MET A 69 -7.53 6.15 11.11
C MET A 69 -8.95 6.20 10.55
N SER A 70 -9.20 7.15 9.67
CA SER A 70 -10.41 7.24 8.87
C SER A 70 -10.00 7.45 7.41
N ALA A 71 -10.40 6.54 6.54
CA ALA A 71 -10.06 6.59 5.13
C ALA A 71 -11.25 6.14 4.27
N ASP A 72 -11.43 6.80 3.13
CA ASP A 72 -12.42 6.43 2.14
C ASP A 72 -11.73 5.91 0.89
N PHE A 73 -11.74 4.59 0.71
CA PHE A 73 -11.09 3.93 -0.42
C PHE A 73 -12.01 3.70 -1.62
N ARG A 74 -13.27 4.10 -1.55
CA ARG A 74 -14.23 3.92 -2.67
C ARG A 74 -13.75 4.48 -4.00
N PRO A 75 -13.11 5.66 -4.06
CA PRO A 75 -12.64 6.20 -5.33
C PRO A 75 -11.55 5.37 -6.01
N VAL A 76 -10.85 4.53 -5.25
CA VAL A 76 -9.77 3.68 -5.77
C VAL A 76 -10.31 2.39 -6.40
N PHE A 77 -11.49 1.94 -5.97
CA PHE A 77 -12.13 0.76 -6.54
C PHE A 77 -12.78 1.09 -7.88
N ASN A 78 -12.20 0.55 -8.92
CA ASN A 78 -12.70 0.64 -10.28
C ASN A 78 -12.83 -0.77 -10.89
N TRP A 79 -13.27 -0.86 -12.14
CA TRP A 79 -13.47 -2.15 -12.83
C TRP A 79 -12.17 -3.02 -12.89
N ASN A 80 -11.01 -2.41 -12.80
CA ASN A 80 -9.69 -3.09 -12.85
C ASN A 80 -9.10 -3.36 -11.45
N THR A 81 -9.61 -2.71 -10.41
CA THR A 81 -9.10 -2.86 -9.04
C THR A 81 -9.93 -3.89 -8.29
N ARG A 82 -9.35 -5.04 -8.00
CA ARG A 82 -10.01 -6.12 -7.26
C ARG A 82 -9.75 -6.07 -5.77
N GLN A 83 -8.58 -5.60 -5.39
CA GLN A 83 -8.17 -5.49 -3.98
C GLN A 83 -7.14 -4.39 -3.82
N ILE A 84 -7.10 -3.80 -2.65
CA ILE A 84 -6.08 -2.83 -2.24
C ILE A 84 -5.40 -3.33 -0.98
N PHE A 85 -4.08 -3.18 -0.94
CA PHE A 85 -3.27 -3.39 0.25
C PHE A 85 -2.95 -2.03 0.87
N VAL A 86 -3.42 -1.83 2.09
CA VAL A 86 -3.24 -0.59 2.85
C VAL A 86 -2.33 -0.87 4.02
N TYR A 87 -1.35 -0.02 4.24
CA TYR A 87 -0.46 -0.13 5.37
C TYR A 87 -0.12 1.23 5.96
N VAL A 88 0.10 1.24 7.25
CA VAL A 88 0.51 2.41 8.02
C VAL A 88 1.97 2.25 8.41
N THR A 89 2.77 3.27 8.12
CA THR A 89 4.19 3.29 8.48
C THR A 89 4.45 4.34 9.53
N ALA A 90 5.26 3.98 10.52
CA ALA A 90 5.87 4.94 11.43
C ALA A 90 7.28 5.25 10.97
N GLU A 91 7.61 6.53 10.91
CA GLU A 91 8.95 7.03 10.56
C GLU A 91 9.63 7.53 11.84
N TYR A 92 10.87 7.12 12.02
CA TYR A 92 11.67 7.54 13.17
C TYR A 92 13.14 7.76 12.78
N ALA A 93 13.83 8.62 13.51
CA ALA A 93 15.24 8.88 13.34
C ALA A 93 16.06 8.19 14.44
N THR A 94 17.25 7.74 14.09
CA THR A 94 18.25 7.22 15.02
C THR A 94 19.55 7.99 14.89
N LYS A 95 20.49 7.74 15.79
CA LYS A 95 21.81 8.39 15.74
C LYS A 95 22.57 8.10 14.44
N TYR A 96 22.33 6.93 13.85
CA TYR A 96 23.06 6.45 12.68
C TYR A 96 22.29 6.69 11.38
N ASN A 97 20.96 6.66 11.44
CA ASN A 97 20.09 6.80 10.28
C ASN A 97 19.07 7.90 10.52
N THR A 98 18.98 8.82 9.56
CA THR A 98 18.05 9.94 9.63
C THR A 98 16.61 9.52 9.34
N ILE A 99 16.41 8.45 8.57
CA ILE A 99 15.08 7.96 8.21
C ILE A 99 15.06 6.44 8.37
N ASN A 100 14.22 5.97 9.27
CA ASN A 100 13.85 4.57 9.39
C ASN A 100 12.35 4.47 9.29
N GLN A 101 11.86 3.43 8.65
CA GLN A 101 10.43 3.18 8.47
C GLN A 101 10.07 1.80 8.96
N VAL A 102 8.99 1.69 9.70
CA VAL A 102 8.44 0.42 10.15
C VAL A 102 6.95 0.38 9.87
N VAL A 103 6.47 -0.72 9.31
CA VAL A 103 5.04 -0.94 9.12
C VAL A 103 4.45 -1.31 10.47
N VAL A 104 3.47 -0.52 10.91
CA VAL A 104 2.79 -0.71 12.20
C VAL A 104 1.44 -1.38 12.08
N TRP A 105 0.81 -1.25 10.93
CA TRP A 105 -0.48 -1.85 10.66
C TRP A 105 -0.65 -2.08 9.16
N ASP A 106 -1.30 -3.18 8.77
CA ASP A 106 -1.62 -3.48 7.39
C ASP A 106 -2.97 -4.20 7.26
N ARG A 107 -3.62 -4.00 6.12
CA ARG A 107 -4.87 -4.67 5.79
C ARG A 107 -5.11 -4.76 4.29
N VAL A 108 -5.74 -5.86 3.86
CA VAL A 108 -6.22 -6.05 2.49
C VAL A 108 -7.73 -5.81 2.44
N PHE A 109 -8.16 -4.88 1.59
CA PHE A 109 -9.56 -4.65 1.24
C PHE A 109 -9.86 -5.27 -0.12
N ARG A 110 -10.91 -6.07 -0.23
CA ARG A 110 -11.19 -6.89 -1.43
C ARG A 110 -12.40 -6.43 -2.25
N THR A 111 -13.24 -5.62 -1.71
CA THR A 111 -14.48 -5.13 -2.34
C THR A 111 -14.72 -3.71 -1.89
N ASP A 112 -15.68 -3.03 -2.53
CA ASP A 112 -16.12 -1.68 -2.25
C ASP A 112 -15.95 -1.34 -0.77
N ALA A 113 -14.70 -1.08 -0.40
CA ALA A 113 -14.38 -0.82 0.98
C ALA A 113 -15.05 0.49 1.32
N ASP A 114 -16.09 0.39 2.08
CA ASP A 114 -16.65 1.51 2.77
C ASP A 114 -15.56 2.21 3.58
N LYS A 115 -15.88 3.39 4.05
CA LYS A 115 -14.99 4.12 4.95
C LYS A 115 -14.47 3.22 6.05
N PHE A 116 -13.17 3.04 6.09
CA PHE A 116 -12.53 2.46 7.25
C PHE A 116 -12.44 3.52 8.35
N VAL A 117 -13.08 3.26 9.46
CA VAL A 117 -12.95 4.04 10.69
C VAL A 117 -12.60 3.08 11.80
N GLY A 118 -11.41 3.17 12.30
CA GLY A 118 -10.93 2.27 13.34
C GLY A 118 -9.99 2.94 14.32
N ARG A 119 -9.92 2.39 15.51
CA ARG A 119 -8.93 2.70 16.51
C ARG A 119 -8.11 1.44 16.74
N GLU A 120 -6.85 1.51 16.44
CA GLU A 120 -5.92 0.40 16.58
C GLU A 120 -4.93 0.67 17.72
N TRP A 121 -4.53 -0.41 18.40
CA TRP A 121 -3.48 -0.41 19.41
C TRP A 121 -2.27 -1.12 18.84
N GLU A 122 -1.13 -0.45 18.82
CA GLU A 122 0.05 -1.06 18.23
C GLU A 122 1.26 -0.98 19.15
N HIS A 123 2.06 -2.05 19.10
CA HIS A 123 3.30 -2.19 19.82
C HIS A 123 4.43 -2.36 18.79
N VAL A 124 5.26 -1.36 18.67
CA VAL A 124 6.37 -1.38 17.72
C VAL A 124 7.69 -1.59 18.43
N TRP A 125 8.46 -2.55 17.95
CA TRP A 125 9.80 -2.81 18.40
C TRP A 125 10.79 -2.05 17.53
N LEU A 126 11.46 -1.08 18.11
CA LEU A 126 12.51 -0.31 17.47
C LEU A 126 13.86 -0.97 17.77
N PRO A 127 14.63 -1.37 16.76
CA PRO A 127 15.93 -2.06 16.96
C PRO A 127 17.00 -1.17 17.58
N GLU A 128 16.83 0.15 17.50
CA GLU A 128 17.74 1.14 18.04
C GLU A 128 16.97 2.21 18.81
N LYS A 129 17.69 2.99 19.62
CA LYS A 129 17.11 4.10 20.34
C LYS A 129 16.60 5.16 19.39
N ALA A 130 15.29 5.34 19.34
CA ALA A 130 14.65 6.37 18.54
C ALA A 130 14.91 7.75 19.18
N LEU A 131 15.37 8.70 18.37
CA LEU A 131 15.54 10.08 18.80
C LEU A 131 14.22 10.83 18.71
N ASN A 132 13.41 10.48 17.73
CA ASN A 132 12.11 11.11 17.49
C ASN A 132 11.21 10.18 16.66
N LEU A 133 9.91 10.21 16.90
CA LEU A 133 8.90 9.54 16.10
C LEU A 133 8.21 10.63 15.25
N ASP A 134 8.80 10.91 14.08
CA ASP A 134 8.51 12.15 13.38
C ASP A 134 7.21 12.12 12.57
N ASN A 135 6.80 10.94 12.06
CA ASN A 135 5.66 10.90 11.18
C ASN A 135 4.99 9.52 11.13
N ILE A 136 3.67 9.52 11.10
CA ILE A 136 2.87 8.33 10.80
C ILE A 136 2.11 8.59 9.51
N GLY A 137 2.44 7.82 8.47
CA GLY A 137 1.85 7.95 7.15
C GLY A 137 1.12 6.69 6.72
N CYS A 138 0.05 6.86 5.96
CA CYS A 138 -0.65 5.75 5.31
C CYS A 138 -0.21 5.65 3.86
N LYS A 139 0.07 4.44 3.41
CA LYS A 139 0.35 4.12 2.01
C LYS A 139 -0.58 3.01 1.55
N TYR A 140 -0.93 3.01 0.27
CA TYR A 140 -1.72 1.94 -0.35
C TYR A 140 -1.08 1.49 -1.65
N LEU A 141 -1.21 0.20 -1.93
CA LEU A 141 -0.79 -0.44 -3.19
C LEU A 141 -2.02 -1.05 -3.86
N LEU A 142 -2.10 -0.83 -5.15
CA LEU A 142 -3.13 -1.35 -6.05
C LEU A 142 -2.72 -2.68 -6.65
#